data_c49b7189b803d395deb53e6ea44c75dd
#
_entry.id   c49b7189b803d395deb53e6ea44c75dd
#
_cell.length_a   1.000
_cell.length_b   1.000
_cell.length_c   1.000
_cell.angle_alpha   90.00
_cell.angle_beta   90.00
_cell.angle_gamma   90.00
#
_symmetry.space_group_name_H-M   'P 1'
#
loop_
_entity.id
_entity.type
_entity.pdbx_description
1 polymer ?
#
loop_
_entity_poly.entity_id
_entity_poly.type
_entity_poly.pdbx_seq_one_letter_code
_entity_poly.pdbx_strand_id
1 'polypeptide(L)'
;MLPQYGTVMKRGVLYYRTRIKDTNGKLVAIYAKTPEELYNKETLALEQIENATFHRKTPTVAEYCEKWLLMQSVHVRATTLTDYTSKVRRHIIAELGDKRMGEVSLDDIQLALVPVSKKSASVYKSVVILYKSIFRAAMESRIIDHNPTIYLTTKGGGVPQEDR
;
A
#
# COMPACT_ATOMS: atom_id res chain seq x y z
N MET A 1 4.57 2.95 -34.53
CA MET A 1 3.36 2.58 -35.31
C MET A 1 2.23 2.28 -34.34
N LEU A 2 1.07 2.88 -34.55
CA LEU A 2 -0.11 2.60 -33.71
C LEU A 2 -0.70 1.24 -34.07
N PRO A 3 -1.30 0.52 -33.08
CA PRO A 3 -2.04 -0.73 -33.35
C PRO A 3 -3.22 -0.47 -34.29
N GLN A 4 -3.61 -1.49 -35.02
CA GLN A 4 -4.83 -1.47 -35.84
C GLN A 4 -6.05 -1.74 -34.97
N TYR A 5 -6.90 -0.72 -34.78
CA TYR A 5 -8.10 -0.82 -33.96
C TYR A 5 -9.34 -1.09 -34.81
N GLY A 6 -10.25 -1.89 -34.26
CA GLY A 6 -11.57 -2.04 -34.85
C GLY A 6 -12.42 -0.77 -34.71
N THR A 7 -13.36 -0.59 -35.59
CA THR A 7 -14.27 0.57 -35.57
C THR A 7 -15.71 0.15 -35.25
N VAL A 8 -16.48 1.05 -34.67
CA VAL A 8 -17.90 0.86 -34.38
C VAL A 8 -18.66 2.18 -34.48
N MET A 9 -19.84 2.14 -35.10
CA MET A 9 -20.76 3.29 -35.13
C MET A 9 -21.65 3.31 -33.90
N LYS A 10 -21.71 4.44 -33.20
CA LYS A 10 -22.62 4.70 -32.10
C LYS A 10 -23.33 6.03 -32.32
N ARG A 11 -24.65 5.99 -32.45
CA ARG A 11 -25.48 7.21 -32.63
C ARG A 11 -24.96 8.11 -33.76
N GLY A 12 -24.58 7.51 -34.90
CA GLY A 12 -24.10 8.24 -36.07
C GLY A 12 -22.61 8.75 -35.97
N VAL A 13 -21.90 8.41 -34.89
CA VAL A 13 -20.48 8.78 -34.72
C VAL A 13 -19.60 7.53 -34.80
N LEU A 14 -18.52 7.61 -35.57
CA LEU A 14 -17.52 6.56 -35.68
C LEU A 14 -16.58 6.60 -34.48
N TYR A 15 -16.42 5.45 -33.81
CA TYR A 15 -15.46 5.24 -32.72
C TYR A 15 -14.51 4.11 -33.07
N TYR A 16 -13.25 4.28 -32.64
CA TYR A 16 -12.27 3.21 -32.55
C TYR A 16 -12.48 2.45 -31.23
N ARG A 17 -12.26 1.13 -31.24
CA ARG A 17 -12.55 0.26 -30.09
C ARG A 17 -11.42 -0.73 -29.86
N THR A 18 -11.06 -0.91 -28.62
CA THR A 18 -10.26 -2.04 -28.12
C THR A 18 -10.94 -2.69 -26.92
N ARG A 19 -10.47 -3.87 -26.52
CA ARG A 19 -10.92 -4.58 -25.33
C ARG A 19 -9.71 -5.01 -24.51
N ILE A 20 -9.74 -4.74 -23.22
CA ILE A 20 -8.75 -5.16 -22.24
C ILE A 20 -9.40 -6.02 -21.17
N LYS A 21 -8.62 -6.87 -20.51
CA LYS A 21 -9.07 -7.57 -19.30
C LYS A 21 -8.83 -6.70 -18.08
N ASP A 22 -9.86 -6.51 -17.26
CA ASP A 22 -9.72 -5.83 -15.98
C ASP A 22 -9.00 -6.70 -14.93
N THR A 23 -8.84 -6.20 -13.72
CA THR A 23 -8.20 -6.91 -12.60
C THR A 23 -8.90 -8.20 -12.18
N ASN A 24 -10.14 -8.41 -12.61
CA ASN A 24 -10.94 -9.62 -12.35
C ASN A 24 -11.00 -10.56 -13.58
N GLY A 25 -10.26 -10.23 -14.64
CA GLY A 25 -10.27 -10.99 -15.88
C GLY A 25 -11.46 -10.73 -16.81
N LYS A 26 -12.33 -9.78 -16.48
CA LYS A 26 -13.49 -9.39 -17.29
C LYS A 26 -13.04 -8.48 -18.44
N LEU A 27 -13.57 -8.78 -19.65
CA LEU A 27 -13.31 -7.92 -20.80
C LEU A 27 -14.08 -6.60 -20.71
N VAL A 28 -13.36 -5.49 -20.77
CA VAL A 28 -13.89 -4.13 -20.78
C VAL A 28 -13.54 -3.47 -22.11
N ALA A 29 -14.50 -2.86 -22.76
CA ALA A 29 -14.29 -2.14 -24.01
C ALA A 29 -13.92 -0.68 -23.74
N ILE A 30 -12.91 -0.18 -24.48
CA ILE A 30 -12.50 1.22 -24.47
C ILE A 30 -12.78 1.80 -25.84
N TYR A 31 -13.26 3.03 -25.87
CA TYR A 31 -13.63 3.75 -27.09
C TYR A 31 -12.95 5.10 -27.16
N ALA A 32 -12.58 5.53 -28.37
CA ALA A 32 -12.10 6.88 -28.64
C ALA A 32 -12.48 7.31 -30.06
N LYS A 33 -12.41 8.60 -30.31
CA LYS A 33 -12.70 9.17 -31.64
C LYS A 33 -11.51 9.09 -32.60
N THR A 34 -10.31 8.94 -32.07
CA THR A 34 -9.08 8.79 -32.86
C THR A 34 -8.28 7.58 -32.38
N PRO A 35 -7.43 6.97 -33.27
CA PRO A 35 -6.55 5.88 -32.87
C PRO A 35 -5.53 6.28 -31.79
N GLU A 36 -5.00 7.51 -31.85
CA GLU A 36 -4.03 8.05 -30.89
C GLU A 36 -4.64 8.18 -29.50
N GLU A 37 -5.86 8.73 -29.41
CA GLU A 37 -6.60 8.84 -28.16
C GLU A 37 -6.90 7.46 -27.57
N LEU A 38 -7.26 6.50 -28.42
CA LEU A 38 -7.53 5.13 -27.95
C LEU A 38 -6.28 4.45 -27.42
N TYR A 39 -5.15 4.60 -28.11
CA TYR A 39 -3.85 4.09 -27.67
C TYR A 39 -3.45 4.63 -26.31
N ASN A 40 -3.58 5.94 -26.10
CA ASN A 40 -3.27 6.57 -24.81
C ASN A 40 -4.18 6.07 -23.70
N LYS A 41 -5.48 5.93 -23.95
CA LYS A 41 -6.44 5.38 -22.98
C LYS A 41 -6.15 3.91 -22.66
N GLU A 42 -5.84 3.10 -23.65
CA GLU A 42 -5.50 1.68 -23.50
C GLU A 42 -4.23 1.52 -22.67
N THR A 43 -3.17 2.25 -23.00
CA THR A 43 -1.89 2.22 -22.29
C THR A 43 -2.05 2.59 -20.82
N LEU A 44 -2.75 3.69 -20.55
CA LEU A 44 -3.02 4.13 -19.18
C LEU A 44 -3.84 3.10 -18.39
N ALA A 45 -4.86 2.52 -19.01
CA ALA A 45 -5.70 1.51 -18.37
C ALA A 45 -4.93 0.22 -18.07
N LEU A 46 -4.07 -0.25 -18.99
CA LEU A 46 -3.21 -1.41 -18.77
C LEU A 46 -2.20 -1.18 -17.65
N GLU A 47 -1.58 0.00 -17.60
CA GLU A 47 -0.66 0.38 -16.54
C GLU A 47 -1.35 0.39 -15.16
N GLN A 48 -2.56 0.94 -15.08
CA GLN A 48 -3.35 0.93 -13.85
C GLN A 48 -3.72 -0.50 -13.40
N ILE A 49 -4.05 -1.37 -14.34
CA ILE A 49 -4.37 -2.79 -14.05
C ILE A 49 -3.13 -3.53 -13.57
N GLU A 50 -1.98 -3.31 -14.20
CA GLU A 50 -0.71 -3.93 -13.81
C GLU A 50 -0.31 -3.50 -12.40
N ASN A 51 -0.37 -2.21 -12.09
CA ASN A 51 -0.11 -1.68 -10.76
C ASN A 51 -1.07 -2.27 -9.71
N ALA A 52 -2.36 -2.29 -9.96
CA ALA A 52 -3.35 -2.87 -9.05
C ALA A 52 -3.10 -4.37 -8.82
N THR A 53 -2.72 -5.11 -9.87
CA THR A 53 -2.37 -6.53 -9.77
C THR A 53 -1.11 -6.75 -8.94
N PHE A 54 -0.09 -5.91 -9.13
CA PHE A 54 1.13 -5.95 -8.32
C PHE A 54 0.81 -5.72 -6.84
N HIS A 55 0.04 -4.70 -6.50
CA HIS A 55 -0.33 -4.38 -5.12
C HIS A 55 -1.11 -5.50 -4.43
N ARG A 56 -2.00 -6.18 -5.16
CA ARG A 56 -2.77 -7.32 -4.65
C ARG A 56 -1.93 -8.59 -4.42
N LYS A 57 -0.79 -8.71 -5.08
CA LYS A 57 0.13 -9.86 -4.91
C LYS A 57 1.10 -9.69 -3.75
N THR A 58 1.14 -8.52 -3.12
CA THR A 58 1.99 -8.30 -1.96
C THR A 58 1.49 -9.11 -0.76
N PRO A 59 2.38 -9.48 0.19
CA PRO A 59 1.94 -10.14 1.43
C PRO A 59 1.03 -9.23 2.25
N THR A 60 0.27 -9.81 3.16
CA THR A 60 -0.47 -9.02 4.14
C THR A 60 0.48 -8.33 5.11
N VAL A 61 0.02 -7.29 5.78
CA VAL A 61 0.80 -6.60 6.82
C VAL A 61 1.18 -7.58 7.93
N ALA A 62 0.26 -8.47 8.33
CA ALA A 62 0.55 -9.50 9.33
C ALA A 62 1.67 -10.43 8.90
N GLU A 63 1.60 -10.99 7.69
CA GLU A 63 2.63 -11.89 7.15
C GLU A 63 4.00 -11.21 7.07
N TYR A 64 4.04 -9.98 6.57
CA TYR A 64 5.30 -9.25 6.45
C TYR A 64 5.86 -8.83 7.81
N CYS A 65 5.03 -8.38 8.74
CA CYS A 65 5.45 -8.03 10.09
C CYS A 65 6.07 -9.22 10.84
N GLU A 66 5.47 -10.41 10.77
CA GLU A 66 6.05 -11.61 11.37
C GLU A 66 7.40 -11.98 10.74
N LYS A 67 7.52 -11.88 9.43
CA LYS A 67 8.78 -12.05 8.72
C LYS A 67 9.83 -11.01 9.16
N TRP A 68 9.43 -9.75 9.27
CA TRP A 68 10.31 -8.66 9.71
C TRP A 68 10.81 -8.89 11.14
N LEU A 69 9.92 -9.31 12.06
CA LEU A 69 10.31 -9.66 13.43
C LEU A 69 11.32 -10.80 13.47
N LEU A 70 11.13 -11.81 12.63
CA LEU A 70 12.09 -12.91 12.52
C LEU A 70 13.46 -12.41 12.03
N MET A 71 13.50 -11.52 11.06
CA MET A 71 14.75 -10.89 10.60
C MET A 71 15.39 -10.05 11.70
N GLN A 72 14.62 -9.31 12.50
CA GLN A 72 15.13 -8.53 13.61
C GLN A 72 15.75 -9.39 14.73
N SER A 73 15.30 -10.62 14.90
CA SER A 73 15.83 -11.52 15.95
C SER A 73 17.35 -11.75 15.84
N VAL A 74 17.93 -11.56 14.67
CA VAL A 74 19.38 -11.67 14.43
C VAL A 74 20.13 -10.40 14.82
N HIS A 75 19.45 -9.24 14.82
CA HIS A 75 20.12 -7.93 14.94
C HIS A 75 19.92 -7.25 16.30
N VAL A 76 18.86 -7.63 17.04
CA VAL A 76 18.51 -6.98 18.30
C VAL A 76 18.57 -7.96 19.46
N ARG A 77 18.70 -7.40 20.69
CA ARG A 77 18.68 -8.19 21.91
C ARG A 77 17.28 -8.80 22.15
N ALA A 78 17.21 -9.91 22.89
CA ALA A 78 15.97 -10.61 23.20
C ALA A 78 14.90 -9.69 23.85
N THR A 79 15.31 -8.81 24.76
CA THR A 79 14.42 -7.84 25.42
C THR A 79 13.85 -6.82 24.41
N THR A 80 14.66 -6.34 23.48
CA THR A 80 14.23 -5.43 22.41
C THR A 80 13.26 -6.15 21.45
N LEU A 81 13.56 -7.39 21.08
CA LEU A 81 12.70 -8.19 20.22
C LEU A 81 11.33 -8.43 20.87
N THR A 82 11.28 -8.71 22.18
CA THR A 82 10.03 -8.87 22.93
C THR A 82 9.20 -7.58 22.89
N ASP A 83 9.83 -6.43 23.08
CA ASP A 83 9.17 -5.13 22.99
C ASP A 83 8.65 -4.84 21.58
N TYR A 84 9.45 -5.08 20.53
CA TYR A 84 9.01 -4.96 19.14
C TYR A 84 7.84 -5.87 18.84
N THR A 85 7.93 -7.13 19.19
CA THR A 85 6.88 -8.13 18.97
C THR A 85 5.56 -7.70 19.60
N SER A 86 5.60 -7.26 20.85
CA SER A 86 4.42 -6.79 21.57
C SER A 86 3.78 -5.58 20.89
N LYS A 87 4.57 -4.57 20.53
CA LYS A 87 4.07 -3.34 19.89
C LYS A 87 3.58 -3.59 18.47
N VAL A 88 4.30 -4.37 17.68
CA VAL A 88 3.92 -4.71 16.31
C VAL A 88 2.60 -5.48 16.29
N ARG A 89 2.46 -6.51 17.10
CA ARG A 89 1.23 -7.31 17.14
C ARG A 89 0.04 -6.52 17.69
N ARG A 90 0.24 -5.73 18.71
CA ARG A 90 -0.83 -4.98 19.38
C ARG A 90 -1.28 -3.76 18.59
N HIS A 91 -0.38 -3.04 17.93
CA HIS A 91 -0.66 -1.73 17.35
C HIS A 91 -0.59 -1.69 15.82
N ILE A 92 0.05 -2.65 15.18
CA ILE A 92 0.18 -2.70 13.72
C ILE A 92 -0.64 -3.84 13.14
N ILE A 93 -0.38 -5.08 13.53
CA ILE A 93 -1.10 -6.25 13.02
C ILE A 93 -2.58 -6.22 13.41
N ALA A 94 -2.89 -5.84 14.65
CA ALA A 94 -4.27 -5.75 15.11
C ALA A 94 -5.12 -4.77 14.29
N GLU A 95 -4.51 -3.70 13.78
CA GLU A 95 -5.21 -2.65 13.02
C GLU A 95 -5.20 -2.88 11.50
N LEU A 96 -4.07 -3.30 10.95
CA LEU A 96 -3.84 -3.37 9.49
C LEU A 96 -3.45 -4.77 9.00
N GLY A 97 -3.44 -5.78 9.88
CA GLY A 97 -2.89 -7.11 9.58
C GLY A 97 -3.44 -7.79 8.35
N ASP A 98 -4.73 -7.64 8.08
CA ASP A 98 -5.41 -8.27 6.93
C ASP A 98 -5.22 -7.51 5.61
N LYS A 99 -4.73 -6.27 5.68
CA LYS A 99 -4.50 -5.46 4.49
C LYS A 99 -3.22 -5.87 3.78
N ARG A 100 -3.19 -5.77 2.45
CA ARG A 100 -1.99 -6.03 1.67
C ARG A 100 -0.98 -4.89 1.84
N MET A 101 0.30 -5.22 1.94
CA MET A 101 1.37 -4.22 2.10
C MET A 101 1.34 -3.13 1.02
N GLY A 102 1.09 -3.52 -0.23
CA GLY A 102 1.01 -2.57 -1.36
C GLY A 102 -0.25 -1.71 -1.39
N GLU A 103 -1.26 -2.05 -0.62
CA GLU A 103 -2.55 -1.32 -0.55
C GLU A 103 -2.65 -0.40 0.67
N VAL A 104 -1.66 -0.41 1.56
CA VAL A 104 -1.62 0.47 2.74
C VAL A 104 -1.29 1.89 2.33
N SER A 105 -2.17 2.83 2.68
CA SER A 105 -1.96 4.26 2.48
C SER A 105 -1.46 4.97 3.74
N LEU A 106 -1.00 6.22 3.60
CA LEU A 106 -0.68 7.06 4.75
C LEU A 106 -1.91 7.26 5.67
N ASP A 107 -3.09 7.45 5.08
CA ASP A 107 -4.35 7.62 5.84
C ASP A 107 -4.67 6.39 6.67
N ASP A 108 -4.48 5.19 6.13
CA ASP A 108 -4.67 3.94 6.87
C ASP A 108 -3.79 3.88 8.13
N ILE A 109 -2.52 4.26 7.99
CA ILE A 109 -1.57 4.29 9.11
C ILE A 109 -1.94 5.36 10.11
N GLN A 110 -2.30 6.55 9.66
CA GLN A 110 -2.73 7.64 10.55
C GLN A 110 -3.99 7.27 11.35
N LEU A 111 -4.97 6.62 10.72
CA LEU A 111 -6.15 6.11 11.41
C LEU A 111 -5.80 5.00 12.42
N ALA A 112 -4.90 4.10 12.06
CA ALA A 112 -4.41 3.05 12.96
C ALA A 112 -3.64 3.61 14.17
N LEU A 113 -3.04 4.79 14.04
CA LEU A 113 -2.35 5.47 15.14
C LEU A 113 -3.28 6.23 16.09
N VAL A 114 -4.55 6.44 15.76
CA VAL A 114 -5.50 7.16 16.63
C VAL A 114 -5.62 6.49 18.01
N PRO A 115 -5.81 5.17 18.14
CA PRO A 115 -5.81 4.51 19.46
C PRO A 115 -4.47 4.64 20.19
N VAL A 116 -3.36 4.63 19.45
CA VAL A 116 -2.00 4.73 20.02
C VAL A 116 -1.74 6.14 20.56
N SER A 117 -2.33 7.16 19.97
CA SER A 117 -2.21 8.57 20.43
C SER A 117 -2.74 8.79 21.86
N LYS A 118 -3.59 7.88 22.35
CA LYS A 118 -4.13 7.88 23.72
C LYS A 118 -3.19 7.21 24.73
N LYS A 119 -2.12 6.59 24.26
CA LYS A 119 -1.06 6.01 25.09
C LYS A 119 0.00 7.06 25.41
N SER A 120 1.09 6.65 26.05
CA SER A 120 2.20 7.58 26.31
C SER A 120 2.86 8.07 25.03
N ALA A 121 3.45 9.26 25.10
CA ALA A 121 4.26 9.81 24.01
C ALA A 121 5.41 8.88 23.59
N SER A 122 6.01 8.16 24.55
CA SER A 122 7.05 7.17 24.29
C SER A 122 6.54 5.97 23.48
N VAL A 123 5.37 5.43 23.81
CA VAL A 123 4.73 4.33 23.07
C VAL A 123 4.36 4.79 21.67
N TYR A 124 3.72 5.95 21.53
CA TYR A 124 3.36 6.52 20.24
C TYR A 124 4.60 6.66 19.33
N LYS A 125 5.65 7.30 19.83
CA LYS A 125 6.91 7.47 19.10
C LYS A 125 7.50 6.12 18.66
N SER A 126 7.53 5.13 19.57
CA SER A 126 8.04 3.79 19.28
C SER A 126 7.25 3.10 18.16
N VAL A 127 5.92 3.18 18.20
CA VAL A 127 5.05 2.56 17.18
C VAL A 127 5.26 3.23 15.82
N VAL A 128 5.36 4.56 15.77
CA VAL A 128 5.66 5.29 14.53
C VAL A 128 7.01 4.86 13.94
N ILE A 129 8.05 4.71 14.78
CA ILE A 129 9.37 4.24 14.35
C ILE A 129 9.28 2.82 13.78
N LEU A 130 8.49 1.93 14.40
CA LEU A 130 8.27 0.57 13.90
C LEU A 130 7.57 0.57 12.54
N TYR A 131 6.52 1.36 12.35
CA TYR A 131 5.89 1.54 11.03
C TYR A 131 6.92 1.95 9.97
N LYS A 132 7.71 2.97 10.26
CA LYS A 132 8.74 3.46 9.34
C LYS A 132 9.79 2.39 9.02
N SER A 133 10.24 1.64 10.02
CA SER A 133 11.25 0.59 9.83
C SER A 133 10.73 -0.57 8.99
N ILE A 134 9.49 -1.02 9.24
CA ILE A 134 8.86 -2.12 8.52
C ILE A 134 8.61 -1.75 7.05
N PHE A 135 8.01 -0.60 6.79
CA PHE A 135 7.71 -0.17 5.43
C PHE A 135 8.97 0.20 4.63
N ARG A 136 9.99 0.75 5.28
CA ARG A 136 11.29 0.97 4.64
C ARG A 136 11.94 -0.36 4.24
N ALA A 137 11.95 -1.35 5.14
CA ALA A 137 12.48 -2.68 4.82
C ALA A 137 11.73 -3.33 3.66
N ALA A 138 10.41 -3.20 3.62
CA ALA A 138 9.57 -3.70 2.52
C ALA A 138 9.91 -3.00 1.18
N MET A 139 10.16 -1.70 1.21
CA MET A 139 10.58 -0.93 0.05
C MET A 139 11.98 -1.36 -0.44
N GLU A 140 12.94 -1.49 0.45
CA GLU A 140 14.30 -1.92 0.14
C GLU A 140 14.34 -3.35 -0.41
N SER A 141 13.47 -4.23 0.07
CA SER A 141 13.31 -5.61 -0.41
C SER A 141 12.43 -5.71 -1.67
N ARG A 142 11.98 -4.59 -2.21
CA ARG A 142 11.09 -4.52 -3.40
C ARG A 142 9.78 -5.30 -3.24
N ILE A 143 9.30 -5.44 -2.02
CA ILE A 143 7.97 -5.98 -1.72
C ILE A 143 6.88 -4.98 -2.10
N ILE A 144 7.15 -3.69 -1.87
CA ILE A 144 6.31 -2.55 -2.26
C ILE A 144 7.10 -1.60 -3.17
N ASP A 145 6.41 -0.82 -3.98
CA ASP A 145 6.98 0.16 -4.91
C ASP A 145 6.91 1.60 -4.39
N HIS A 146 6.19 1.83 -3.32
CA HIS A 146 6.08 3.12 -2.65
C HIS A 146 6.08 2.95 -1.13
N ASN A 147 6.53 3.97 -0.42
CA ASN A 147 6.58 3.96 1.05
C ASN A 147 5.56 4.96 1.62
N PRO A 148 4.43 4.48 2.21
CA PRO A 148 3.41 5.36 2.77
C PRO A 148 3.85 6.08 4.04
N THR A 149 5.01 5.72 4.64
CA THR A 149 5.48 6.30 5.91
C THR A 149 6.43 7.48 5.74
N ILE A 150 6.74 7.93 4.51
CA ILE A 150 7.70 9.01 4.26
C ILE A 150 7.34 10.29 5.02
N TYR A 151 6.06 10.66 5.01
CA TYR A 151 5.56 11.88 5.68
C TYR A 151 5.05 11.63 7.09
N LEU A 152 5.18 10.42 7.61
CA LEU A 152 4.77 10.09 8.97
C LEU A 152 5.73 10.71 9.98
N THR A 153 5.20 11.44 10.97
CA THR A 153 6.00 12.11 12.00
C THR A 153 5.86 11.42 13.36
N THR A 154 6.94 11.45 14.14
CA THR A 154 6.95 11.00 15.53
C THR A 154 6.48 12.06 16.51
N LYS A 155 6.21 13.28 16.04
CA LYS A 155 5.79 14.42 16.86
C LYS A 155 4.26 14.51 16.95
N GLY A 156 3.77 15.02 18.04
CA GLY A 156 2.37 15.43 18.20
C GLY A 156 1.38 14.34 18.64
N GLY A 157 1.83 13.12 18.89
CA GLY A 157 0.99 12.04 19.41
C GLY A 157 1.42 11.55 20.79
N GLY A 158 0.48 10.92 21.49
CA GLY A 158 0.69 10.37 22.82
C GLY A 158 0.43 11.39 23.94
N VAL A 159 0.09 10.88 25.13
CA VAL A 159 -0.14 11.68 26.34
C VAL A 159 1.20 11.95 27.02
N PRO A 160 1.52 13.21 27.37
CA PRO A 160 2.73 13.55 28.14
C PRO A 160 2.76 12.83 29.48
N GLN A 161 3.96 12.58 29.99
CA GLN A 161 4.14 11.85 31.25
C GLN A 161 3.59 12.61 32.46
N GLU A 162 3.55 13.94 32.39
CA GLU A 162 3.05 14.81 33.45
C GLU A 162 1.52 14.77 33.60
N ASP A 163 0.80 14.30 32.55
CA ASP A 163 -0.67 14.24 32.51
C ASP A 163 -1.22 12.83 32.76
N ARG A 164 -0.43 11.93 33.35
CA ARG A 164 -0.83 10.55 33.66
C ARG A 164 -1.29 10.36 35.09
#